data_092c942086ddbd110f29a41b7afb0b30
#
_entry.id   092c942086ddbd110f29a41b7afb0b30
#
_cell.length_a   1.000
_cell.length_b   1.000
_cell.length_c   1.000
_cell.angle_alpha   90.00
_cell.angle_beta   90.00
_cell.angle_gamma   90.00
#
_symmetry.space_group_name_H-M   'P 1'
#
loop_
_entity.id
_entity.type
_entity.pdbx_description
1 polymer ?
#
loop_
_entity_poly.entity_id
_entity_poly.type
_entity_poly.pdbx_seq_one_letter_code
_entity_poly.pdbx_strand_id
1 'polypeptide(L)'
;MKLKLVRITKIICFCMVAVLMVGGLTDLLKPKWLENRWVSAKTNKSFYELQDNSAEVVFFGASIISAAMDPFQLYEEQGISSYNLGVMSQPMIGTYYWFKEALKTQNMKLAVIEIKSAGRSSEKAEEKARKSYDYMKWGKNKIQYALDYKDFHKEADGTDEEVDLWSYLFPLSLYHTRWSELSYDDYDFFLGKNNSNTKGFSVLSTQFKNSTSFDAEKEAKGKYDGFEVKSNDKETPNPINEEYALKLIKEAKQQGVELLFVRTPDTTWHEDQHNYIQELADKNNIKFLDLNLKSNMDKMQFDYSEDAADTVHVNILGAKKITKFVGQYIADNYKLTDYRKTDNSIKKDFESQKSNYQAALNEGKLNLITNFDEY
;
A
#
# COMPACT_ATOMS: atom_id res chain seq x y z
N MET A 1 2.58 -14.03 -53.95
CA MET A 1 2.31 -14.44 -52.55
C MET A 1 3.50 -14.14 -51.61
N LYS A 2 4.70 -14.65 -51.91
CA LYS A 2 5.93 -14.42 -51.05
C LYS A 2 6.25 -12.94 -50.77
N LEU A 3 6.16 -12.02 -51.76
CA LEU A 3 6.44 -10.58 -51.56
C LEU A 3 5.44 -9.90 -50.61
N LYS A 4 4.17 -10.25 -50.68
CA LYS A 4 3.14 -9.71 -49.77
C LYS A 4 3.37 -10.20 -48.35
N LEU A 5 3.74 -11.47 -48.17
CA LEU A 5 4.06 -12.02 -46.83
C LEU A 5 5.27 -11.32 -46.20
N VAL A 6 6.34 -11.10 -46.97
CA VAL A 6 7.53 -10.38 -46.49
C VAL A 6 7.20 -8.94 -46.07
N ARG A 7 6.35 -8.24 -46.83
CA ARG A 7 5.90 -6.88 -46.44
C ARG A 7 5.09 -6.88 -45.15
N ILE A 8 4.16 -7.84 -45.02
CA ILE A 8 3.35 -7.96 -43.79
C ILE A 8 4.25 -8.27 -42.60
N THR A 9 5.20 -9.19 -42.72
CA THR A 9 6.15 -9.50 -41.65
C THR A 9 6.97 -8.28 -41.22
N LYS A 10 7.47 -7.48 -42.18
CA LYS A 10 8.20 -6.24 -41.88
C LYS A 10 7.35 -5.22 -41.13
N ILE A 11 6.09 -5.06 -41.52
CA ILE A 11 5.15 -4.16 -40.81
C ILE A 11 4.90 -4.64 -39.38
N ILE A 12 4.65 -5.94 -39.21
CA ILE A 12 4.45 -6.53 -37.87
C ILE A 12 5.69 -6.33 -37.01
N CYS A 13 6.89 -6.62 -37.52
CA CYS A 13 8.14 -6.41 -36.80
C CYS A 13 8.34 -4.93 -36.41
N PHE A 14 8.09 -4.01 -37.34
CA PHE A 14 8.16 -2.57 -37.06
C PHE A 14 7.17 -2.15 -35.96
N CYS A 15 5.92 -2.60 -36.04
CA CYS A 15 4.93 -2.30 -35.00
C CYS A 15 5.32 -2.89 -33.64
N MET A 16 5.85 -4.12 -33.61
CA MET A 16 6.35 -4.72 -32.35
C MET A 16 7.50 -3.92 -31.75
N VAL A 17 8.48 -3.52 -32.56
CA VAL A 17 9.59 -2.70 -32.09
C VAL A 17 9.09 -1.34 -31.58
N ALA A 18 8.17 -0.70 -32.28
CA ALA A 18 7.59 0.57 -31.86
C ALA A 18 6.86 0.44 -30.49
N VAL A 19 6.07 -0.62 -30.32
CA VAL A 19 5.36 -0.89 -29.04
C VAL A 19 6.35 -1.15 -27.91
N LEU A 20 7.42 -1.92 -28.14
CA LEU A 20 8.45 -2.18 -27.14
C LEU A 20 9.21 -0.89 -26.77
N MET A 21 9.52 -0.04 -27.74
CA MET A 21 10.17 1.25 -27.50
C MET A 21 9.29 2.18 -26.69
N VAL A 22 8.02 2.33 -27.06
CA VAL A 22 7.04 3.17 -26.33
C VAL A 22 6.86 2.62 -24.90
N GLY A 23 6.74 1.30 -24.74
CA GLY A 23 6.66 0.66 -23.43
C GLY A 23 7.89 0.92 -22.57
N GLY A 24 9.09 0.72 -23.12
CA GLY A 24 10.35 0.96 -22.41
C GLY A 24 10.54 2.43 -22.03
N LEU A 25 10.23 3.37 -22.95
CA LEU A 25 10.28 4.81 -22.64
C LEU A 25 9.25 5.18 -21.55
N THR A 26 8.04 4.62 -21.62
CA THR A 26 7.02 4.84 -20.59
C THR A 26 7.54 4.36 -19.22
N ASP A 27 8.12 3.16 -19.16
CA ASP A 27 8.64 2.61 -17.91
C ASP A 27 9.86 3.38 -17.36
N LEU A 28 10.71 3.89 -18.24
CA LEU A 28 11.82 4.75 -17.85
C LEU A 28 11.36 6.11 -17.34
N LEU A 29 10.39 6.73 -18.02
CA LEU A 29 9.96 8.10 -17.75
C LEU A 29 8.89 8.22 -16.67
N LYS A 30 8.16 7.15 -16.32
CA LYS A 30 7.21 7.18 -15.21
C LYS A 30 7.91 7.55 -13.90
N PRO A 31 7.33 8.43 -13.06
CA PRO A 31 7.82 8.68 -11.71
C PRO A 31 7.88 7.38 -10.89
N LYS A 32 8.91 7.19 -10.09
CA LYS A 32 9.10 5.97 -9.31
C LYS A 32 8.54 6.09 -7.89
N TRP A 33 8.28 7.33 -7.44
CA TRP A 33 7.77 7.61 -6.10
C TRP A 33 8.61 6.92 -5.01
N LEU A 34 9.94 7.14 -5.09
CA LEU A 34 10.93 6.55 -4.18
C LEU A 34 11.44 7.56 -3.15
N GLU A 35 10.71 8.64 -2.96
CA GLU A 35 11.08 9.72 -2.03
C GLU A 35 11.10 9.19 -0.60
N ASN A 36 12.10 9.60 0.16
CA ASN A 36 12.20 9.38 1.61
C ASN A 36 11.87 7.93 2.06
N ARG A 37 12.38 6.92 1.34
CA ARG A 37 12.18 5.49 1.61
C ARG A 37 10.79 4.93 1.31
N TRP A 38 9.93 5.72 0.69
CA TRP A 38 8.72 5.18 0.12
C TRP A 38 9.04 4.29 -1.08
N VAL A 39 8.38 3.14 -1.12
CA VAL A 39 8.73 2.09 -2.10
C VAL A 39 7.57 1.77 -3.05
N SER A 40 6.67 2.73 -3.30
CA SER A 40 5.40 2.49 -4.03
C SER A 40 5.59 1.80 -5.37
N ALA A 41 6.48 2.28 -6.22
CA ALA A 41 6.75 1.63 -7.51
C ALA A 41 7.37 0.24 -7.35
N LYS A 42 8.30 0.07 -6.39
CA LYS A 42 8.90 -1.24 -6.06
C LYS A 42 7.85 -2.19 -5.53
N THR A 43 7.02 -1.76 -4.60
CA THR A 43 5.92 -2.55 -4.04
C THR A 43 5.04 -3.12 -5.15
N ASN A 44 4.56 -2.27 -6.04
CA ASN A 44 3.68 -2.69 -7.12
C ASN A 44 4.39 -3.60 -8.15
N LYS A 45 5.64 -3.29 -8.51
CA LYS A 45 6.42 -4.11 -9.44
C LYS A 45 6.74 -5.48 -8.84
N SER A 46 7.26 -5.52 -7.62
CA SER A 46 7.66 -6.76 -6.94
C SER A 46 6.47 -7.66 -6.61
N PHE A 47 5.27 -7.09 -6.44
CA PHE A 47 4.05 -7.91 -6.28
C PHE A 47 3.81 -8.80 -7.51
N TYR A 48 4.02 -8.29 -8.73
CA TYR A 48 3.87 -9.07 -9.95
C TYR A 48 5.01 -10.06 -10.21
N GLU A 49 6.10 -9.99 -9.43
CA GLU A 49 7.23 -10.91 -9.47
C GLU A 49 7.09 -12.05 -8.45
N LEU A 50 6.06 -11.98 -7.59
CA LEU A 50 5.77 -13.05 -6.64
C LEU A 50 5.41 -14.35 -7.38
N GLN A 51 5.81 -15.46 -6.79
CA GLN A 51 5.29 -16.76 -7.19
C GLN A 51 3.75 -16.77 -7.00
N ASP A 52 3.04 -17.37 -7.93
CA ASP A 52 1.59 -17.55 -7.81
C ASP A 52 1.24 -18.31 -6.53
N ASN A 53 0.20 -17.84 -5.85
CA ASN A 53 -0.30 -18.42 -4.60
C ASN A 53 0.73 -18.43 -3.44
N SER A 54 1.67 -17.50 -3.45
CA SER A 54 2.70 -17.41 -2.40
C SER A 54 2.33 -16.47 -1.25
N ALA A 55 1.31 -15.62 -1.39
CA ALA A 55 0.81 -14.73 -0.35
C ALA A 55 -0.61 -15.14 0.08
N GLU A 56 -0.72 -15.77 1.26
CA GLU A 56 -2.00 -16.18 1.85
C GLU A 56 -2.72 -15.00 2.49
N VAL A 57 -1.96 -14.00 2.97
CA VAL A 57 -2.44 -12.72 3.50
C VAL A 57 -1.87 -11.57 2.69
N VAL A 58 -2.72 -10.64 2.25
CA VAL A 58 -2.27 -9.42 1.58
C VAL A 58 -2.83 -8.20 2.31
N PHE A 59 -1.93 -7.25 2.62
CA PHE A 59 -2.28 -5.98 3.22
C PHE A 59 -2.52 -4.95 2.11
N PHE A 60 -3.60 -4.18 2.22
CA PHE A 60 -3.99 -3.15 1.26
C PHE A 60 -4.26 -1.83 1.98
N GLY A 61 -3.99 -0.74 1.30
CA GLY A 61 -4.27 0.60 1.79
C GLY A 61 -3.23 1.62 1.37
N ALA A 62 -3.16 2.73 2.08
CA ALA A 62 -2.22 3.80 1.83
C ALA A 62 -0.82 3.52 2.44
N SER A 63 0.08 4.50 2.39
CA SER A 63 1.43 4.44 2.98
C SER A 63 1.44 4.01 4.45
N ILE A 64 0.39 4.27 5.16
CA ILE A 64 0.24 3.96 6.58
C ILE A 64 0.40 2.45 6.84
N ILE A 65 -0.25 1.60 6.02
CA ILE A 65 -0.11 0.15 6.16
C ILE A 65 1.26 -0.35 5.68
N SER A 66 1.84 0.29 4.64
CA SER A 66 3.17 -0.10 4.17
C SER A 66 4.25 0.15 5.20
N ALA A 67 4.09 1.16 6.05
CA ALA A 67 4.99 1.47 7.16
C ALA A 67 4.73 0.64 8.43
N ALA A 68 3.52 0.08 8.59
CA ALA A 68 3.09 -0.54 9.84
C ALA A 68 3.20 -2.07 9.87
N MET A 69 3.09 -2.74 8.71
CA MET A 69 3.04 -4.20 8.65
C MET A 69 4.24 -4.79 7.94
N ASP A 70 5.01 -5.56 8.66
CA ASP A 70 6.23 -6.22 8.22
C ASP A 70 5.98 -7.70 7.88
N PRO A 71 5.95 -8.10 6.59
CA PRO A 71 5.72 -9.49 6.20
C PRO A 71 6.79 -10.48 6.66
N PHE A 72 8.04 -10.04 6.81
CA PHE A 72 9.11 -10.92 7.30
C PHE A 72 8.96 -11.22 8.79
N GLN A 73 8.67 -10.21 9.61
CA GLN A 73 8.40 -10.41 11.03
C GLN A 73 7.15 -11.29 11.22
N LEU A 74 6.10 -11.05 10.43
CA LEU A 74 4.87 -11.85 10.50
C LEU A 74 5.15 -13.32 10.17
N TYR A 75 6.00 -13.58 9.15
CA TYR A 75 6.43 -14.93 8.84
C TYR A 75 7.28 -15.53 9.97
N GLU A 76 8.26 -14.80 10.51
CA GLU A 76 9.12 -15.29 11.58
C GLU A 76 8.34 -15.62 12.87
N GLU A 77 7.40 -14.78 13.27
CA GLU A 77 6.65 -14.95 14.52
C GLU A 77 5.46 -15.90 14.38
N GLN A 78 4.70 -15.83 13.29
CA GLN A 78 3.44 -16.56 13.11
C GLN A 78 3.47 -17.61 11.98
N GLY A 79 4.51 -17.63 11.16
CA GLY A 79 4.60 -18.51 9.98
C GLY A 79 3.68 -18.10 8.82
N ILE A 80 3.07 -16.93 8.88
CA ILE A 80 2.10 -16.45 7.90
C ILE A 80 2.84 -15.89 6.68
N SER A 81 2.53 -16.43 5.49
CA SER A 81 3.01 -15.86 4.24
C SER A 81 2.17 -14.68 3.82
N SER A 82 2.81 -13.52 3.67
CA SER A 82 2.10 -12.28 3.37
C SER A 82 2.86 -11.35 2.43
N TYR A 83 2.14 -10.37 1.89
CA TYR A 83 2.68 -9.28 1.10
C TYR A 83 1.98 -7.98 1.47
N ASN A 84 2.73 -6.87 1.51
CA ASN A 84 2.18 -5.56 1.80
C ASN A 84 2.05 -4.75 0.50
N LEU A 85 0.81 -4.53 0.04
CA LEU A 85 0.43 -3.72 -1.12
C LEU A 85 0.00 -2.30 -0.75
N GLY A 86 0.48 -1.79 0.39
CA GLY A 86 0.30 -0.39 0.74
C GLY A 86 1.08 0.54 -0.19
N VAL A 87 0.43 1.55 -0.74
CA VAL A 87 1.01 2.51 -1.68
C VAL A 87 0.76 3.93 -1.20
N MET A 88 1.75 4.84 -1.36
CA MET A 88 1.61 6.25 -0.96
C MET A 88 0.28 6.84 -1.39
N SER A 89 -0.45 7.38 -0.42
CA SER A 89 -1.71 8.11 -0.63
C SER A 89 -2.78 7.35 -1.45
N GLN A 90 -2.76 6.01 -1.43
CA GLN A 90 -3.69 5.20 -2.22
C GLN A 90 -5.15 5.50 -1.86
N PRO A 91 -5.98 5.93 -2.83
CA PRO A 91 -7.41 6.14 -2.62
C PRO A 91 -8.17 4.80 -2.54
N MET A 92 -9.42 4.83 -2.06
CA MET A 92 -10.22 3.60 -1.91
C MET A 92 -10.45 2.87 -3.23
N ILE A 93 -10.64 3.60 -4.33
CA ILE A 93 -10.73 3.02 -5.68
C ILE A 93 -9.43 2.26 -6.05
N GLY A 94 -8.25 2.79 -5.69
CA GLY A 94 -6.97 2.12 -5.89
C GLY A 94 -6.87 0.83 -5.10
N THR A 95 -7.28 0.85 -3.83
CA THR A 95 -7.36 -0.33 -2.96
C THR A 95 -8.25 -1.43 -3.58
N TYR A 96 -9.42 -1.06 -4.08
CA TYR A 96 -10.33 -2.00 -4.75
C TYR A 96 -9.70 -2.64 -5.99
N TYR A 97 -9.08 -1.85 -6.88
CA TYR A 97 -8.49 -2.40 -8.10
C TYR A 97 -7.23 -3.23 -7.84
N TRP A 98 -6.42 -2.88 -6.84
CA TRP A 98 -5.29 -3.71 -6.43
C TRP A 98 -5.72 -5.01 -5.75
N PHE A 99 -6.82 -4.99 -4.99
CA PHE A 99 -7.43 -6.22 -4.50
C PHE A 99 -7.80 -7.16 -5.66
N LYS A 100 -8.45 -6.63 -6.71
CA LYS A 100 -8.77 -7.41 -7.93
C LYS A 100 -7.53 -7.88 -8.71
N GLU A 101 -6.45 -7.09 -8.71
CA GLU A 101 -5.19 -7.54 -9.31
C GLU A 101 -4.59 -8.69 -8.51
N ALA A 102 -4.61 -8.61 -7.19
CA ALA A 102 -4.07 -9.65 -6.32
C ALA A 102 -4.80 -11.00 -6.50
N LEU A 103 -6.10 -10.98 -6.70
CA LEU A 103 -6.90 -12.18 -6.97
C LEU A 103 -6.50 -12.94 -8.25
N LYS A 104 -5.77 -12.31 -9.18
CA LYS A 104 -5.35 -12.97 -10.43
C LYS A 104 -4.21 -13.96 -10.22
N THR A 105 -3.37 -13.73 -9.22
CA THR A 105 -2.14 -14.51 -9.01
C THR A 105 -2.03 -15.09 -7.62
N GLN A 106 -2.80 -14.57 -6.66
CA GLN A 106 -2.74 -15.01 -5.27
C GLN A 106 -4.06 -15.62 -4.82
N ASN A 107 -4.00 -16.81 -4.23
CA ASN A 107 -5.13 -17.45 -3.56
C ASN A 107 -5.20 -16.97 -2.11
N MET A 108 -5.57 -15.69 -1.94
CA MET A 108 -5.66 -15.06 -0.63
C MET A 108 -6.75 -15.70 0.21
N LYS A 109 -6.44 -16.03 1.47
CA LYS A 109 -7.45 -16.39 2.48
C LYS A 109 -7.92 -15.16 3.25
N LEU A 110 -7.03 -14.19 3.46
CA LEU A 110 -7.32 -12.98 4.20
C LEU A 110 -6.78 -11.75 3.47
N ALA A 111 -7.62 -10.75 3.28
CA ALA A 111 -7.20 -9.40 2.91
C ALA A 111 -7.35 -8.47 4.11
N VAL A 112 -6.25 -7.85 4.51
CA VAL A 112 -6.21 -6.86 5.60
C VAL A 112 -6.26 -5.48 4.98
N ILE A 113 -7.32 -4.73 5.25
CA ILE A 113 -7.58 -3.43 4.66
C ILE A 113 -7.32 -2.33 5.70
N GLU A 114 -6.31 -1.49 5.45
CA GLU A 114 -6.17 -0.24 6.18
C GLU A 114 -7.28 0.71 5.70
N ILE A 115 -8.24 0.96 6.56
CA ILE A 115 -9.58 1.43 6.16
C ILE A 115 -9.74 2.96 6.19
N LYS A 116 -8.69 3.74 6.51
CA LYS A 116 -8.77 5.21 6.60
C LYS A 116 -9.41 5.84 5.38
N SER A 117 -9.06 5.35 4.18
CA SER A 117 -9.56 5.91 2.92
C SER A 117 -11.08 5.80 2.76
N ALA A 118 -11.72 4.79 3.36
CA ALA A 118 -13.17 4.64 3.32
C ALA A 118 -13.90 5.68 4.19
N GLY A 119 -13.28 6.12 5.29
CA GLY A 119 -13.83 7.11 6.21
C GLY A 119 -13.54 8.57 5.85
N ARG A 120 -12.87 8.86 4.72
CA ARG A 120 -12.54 10.24 4.34
C ARG A 120 -13.73 10.97 3.76
N SER A 121 -13.90 12.23 4.17
CA SER A 121 -14.90 13.15 3.62
C SER A 121 -14.52 13.71 2.24
N SER A 122 -13.22 13.73 1.89
CA SER A 122 -12.73 14.13 0.57
C SER A 122 -11.43 13.41 0.20
N GLU A 123 -11.21 13.21 -1.09
CA GLU A 123 -9.96 12.73 -1.66
C GLU A 123 -9.43 13.79 -2.62
N LYS A 124 -8.25 14.33 -2.35
CA LYS A 124 -7.63 15.33 -3.21
C LYS A 124 -6.51 14.73 -4.06
N ALA A 125 -6.42 15.23 -5.28
CA ALA A 125 -5.32 15.14 -6.24
C ALA A 125 -5.19 13.83 -7.04
N GLU A 126 -5.27 14.02 -8.35
CA GLU A 126 -4.99 13.03 -9.39
C GLU A 126 -3.63 12.34 -9.20
N GLU A 127 -2.60 13.08 -8.78
CA GLU A 127 -1.27 12.54 -8.48
C GLU A 127 -1.30 11.36 -7.51
N LYS A 128 -2.18 11.41 -6.49
CA LYS A 128 -2.32 10.32 -5.50
C LYS A 128 -2.78 9.01 -6.14
N ALA A 129 -3.75 9.10 -7.05
CA ALA A 129 -4.24 7.93 -7.77
C ALA A 129 -3.17 7.36 -8.69
N ARG A 130 -2.35 8.19 -9.32
CA ARG A 130 -1.28 7.75 -10.22
C ARG A 130 -0.21 6.91 -9.52
N LYS A 131 0.10 7.19 -8.26
CA LYS A 131 1.05 6.39 -7.46
C LYS A 131 0.66 4.91 -7.39
N SER A 132 -0.63 4.61 -7.39
CA SER A 132 -1.15 3.24 -7.42
C SER A 132 -1.47 2.74 -8.84
N TYR A 133 -1.93 3.62 -9.72
CA TYR A 133 -2.38 3.27 -11.07
C TYR A 133 -1.24 2.95 -12.04
N ASP A 134 -0.20 3.79 -12.11
CA ASP A 134 0.79 3.77 -13.19
C ASP A 134 1.57 2.46 -13.26
N TYR A 135 1.79 1.79 -12.12
CA TYR A 135 2.50 0.52 -12.02
C TYR A 135 1.59 -0.72 -12.10
N MET A 136 0.28 -0.53 -12.23
CA MET A 136 -0.62 -1.65 -12.52
C MET A 136 -0.35 -2.17 -13.94
N LYS A 137 -0.25 -3.49 -14.11
CA LYS A 137 -0.06 -4.12 -15.44
C LYS A 137 -1.26 -3.86 -16.35
N TRP A 138 -1.00 -3.71 -17.65
CA TRP A 138 -2.05 -3.58 -18.65
C TRP A 138 -3.00 -4.75 -18.58
N GLY A 139 -4.30 -4.45 -18.59
CA GLY A 139 -5.36 -5.44 -18.53
C GLY A 139 -6.70 -4.81 -18.18
N LYS A 140 -7.72 -5.65 -18.06
CA LYS A 140 -9.11 -5.21 -17.80
C LYS A 140 -9.21 -4.31 -16.55
N ASN A 141 -8.54 -4.66 -15.45
CA ASN A 141 -8.63 -3.90 -14.22
C ASN A 141 -8.00 -2.50 -14.37
N LYS A 142 -6.86 -2.39 -15.05
CA LYS A 142 -6.22 -1.08 -15.29
C LYS A 142 -7.09 -0.18 -16.15
N ILE A 143 -7.67 -0.72 -17.23
CA ILE A 143 -8.57 0.05 -18.12
C ILE A 143 -9.81 0.49 -17.34
N GLN A 144 -10.43 -0.42 -16.58
CA GLN A 144 -11.61 -0.11 -15.82
C GLN A 144 -11.31 0.90 -14.69
N TYR A 145 -10.14 0.79 -14.03
CA TYR A 145 -9.70 1.78 -13.04
C TYR A 145 -9.63 3.19 -13.66
N ALA A 146 -9.03 3.34 -14.85
CA ALA A 146 -8.96 4.63 -15.52
C ALA A 146 -10.35 5.19 -15.86
N LEU A 147 -11.26 4.34 -16.35
CA LEU A 147 -12.62 4.75 -16.68
C LEU A 147 -13.41 5.17 -15.43
N ASP A 148 -13.35 4.35 -14.38
CA ASP A 148 -14.07 4.63 -13.14
C ASP A 148 -13.44 5.81 -12.37
N TYR A 149 -12.13 6.05 -12.53
CA TYR A 149 -11.45 7.15 -11.85
C TYR A 149 -11.96 8.52 -12.29
N LYS A 150 -12.39 8.64 -13.52
CA LYS A 150 -13.01 9.88 -14.02
C LYS A 150 -14.20 10.31 -13.15
N ASP A 151 -15.10 9.37 -12.85
CA ASP A 151 -16.28 9.64 -12.04
C ASP A 151 -15.91 9.73 -10.55
N PHE A 152 -15.02 8.84 -10.07
CA PHE A 152 -14.48 8.87 -8.71
C PHE A 152 -13.85 10.22 -8.36
N HIS A 153 -12.99 10.76 -9.22
CA HIS A 153 -12.33 12.04 -8.99
C HIS A 153 -13.31 13.20 -8.85
N LYS A 154 -14.30 13.27 -9.75
CA LYS A 154 -15.33 14.31 -9.70
C LYS A 154 -16.13 14.28 -8.39
N GLU A 155 -16.54 13.10 -7.95
CA GLU A 155 -17.34 12.94 -6.74
C GLU A 155 -16.50 13.08 -5.46
N ALA A 156 -15.26 12.58 -5.47
CA ALA A 156 -14.38 12.61 -4.30
C ALA A 156 -13.83 14.01 -4.00
N ASP A 157 -13.53 14.79 -5.02
CA ASP A 157 -12.91 16.11 -4.91
C ASP A 157 -13.95 17.25 -4.91
N GLY A 158 -15.18 16.98 -5.34
CA GLY A 158 -16.20 18.00 -5.54
C GLY A 158 -15.81 19.04 -6.60
N THR A 159 -15.00 18.65 -7.57
CA THR A 159 -14.48 19.51 -8.65
C THR A 159 -15.09 19.16 -9.98
N ASP A 160 -15.28 20.17 -10.84
CA ASP A 160 -15.67 19.96 -12.24
C ASP A 160 -14.46 19.78 -13.18
N GLU A 161 -13.23 19.68 -12.63
CA GLU A 161 -12.05 19.39 -13.42
C GLU A 161 -12.16 18.00 -14.08
N GLU A 162 -11.98 17.98 -15.40
CA GLU A 162 -12.02 16.72 -16.15
C GLU A 162 -10.69 16.00 -16.06
N VAL A 163 -10.74 14.72 -15.68
CA VAL A 163 -9.57 13.82 -15.74
C VAL A 163 -9.22 13.57 -17.22
N ASP A 164 -7.98 13.85 -17.59
CA ASP A 164 -7.44 13.48 -18.89
C ASP A 164 -7.27 11.96 -18.99
N LEU A 165 -8.32 11.26 -19.39
CA LEU A 165 -8.33 9.82 -19.56
C LEU A 165 -7.21 9.33 -20.51
N TRP A 166 -6.83 10.15 -21.49
CA TRP A 166 -5.77 9.81 -22.44
C TRP A 166 -4.43 9.63 -21.73
N SER A 167 -4.12 10.49 -20.76
CA SER A 167 -2.89 10.40 -19.99
C SER A 167 -2.83 9.16 -19.08
N TYR A 168 -3.98 8.60 -18.67
CA TYR A 168 -4.05 7.32 -17.97
C TYR A 168 -3.78 6.15 -18.91
N LEU A 169 -4.40 6.15 -20.10
CA LEU A 169 -4.23 5.09 -21.08
C LEU A 169 -2.85 5.15 -21.79
N PHE A 170 -2.28 6.33 -21.92
CA PHE A 170 -0.99 6.58 -22.56
C PHE A 170 -0.09 7.45 -21.65
N PRO A 171 0.46 6.92 -20.55
CA PRO A 171 1.22 7.69 -19.57
C PRO A 171 2.40 8.46 -20.17
N LEU A 172 2.95 7.99 -21.30
CA LEU A 172 4.02 8.71 -22.00
C LEU A 172 3.59 10.12 -22.43
N SER A 173 2.31 10.37 -22.74
CA SER A 173 1.80 11.69 -23.06
C SER A 173 1.97 12.69 -21.91
N LEU A 174 1.90 12.21 -20.67
CA LEU A 174 2.11 13.01 -19.47
C LEU A 174 3.61 13.13 -19.11
N TYR A 175 4.34 12.02 -19.18
CA TYR A 175 5.70 11.92 -18.63
C TYR A 175 6.81 12.15 -19.64
N HIS A 176 6.49 12.45 -20.93
CA HIS A 176 7.50 12.60 -21.98
C HIS A 176 8.53 13.71 -21.71
N THR A 177 8.19 14.72 -20.92
CA THR A 177 9.11 15.82 -20.57
C THR A 177 10.13 15.44 -19.48
N ARG A 178 9.88 14.36 -18.71
CA ARG A 178 10.77 13.94 -17.60
C ARG A 178 12.14 13.44 -18.03
N TRP A 179 12.42 13.34 -19.31
CA TRP A 179 13.76 12.95 -19.79
C TRP A 179 14.90 13.82 -19.20
N SER A 180 14.62 15.09 -18.89
CA SER A 180 15.58 16.03 -18.29
C SER A 180 15.69 15.92 -16.76
N GLU A 181 14.81 15.15 -16.12
CA GLU A 181 14.72 14.98 -14.67
C GLU A 181 15.17 13.57 -14.22
N LEU A 182 15.61 12.72 -15.18
CA LEU A 182 16.00 11.35 -14.86
C LEU A 182 17.22 11.33 -13.94
N SER A 183 17.10 10.58 -12.87
CA SER A 183 18.16 10.32 -11.88
C SER A 183 18.78 8.93 -12.05
N TYR A 184 19.85 8.65 -11.32
CA TYR A 184 20.41 7.30 -11.25
C TYR A 184 19.38 6.28 -10.74
N ASP A 185 18.51 6.68 -9.83
CA ASP A 185 17.45 5.80 -9.28
C ASP A 185 16.43 5.38 -10.35
N ASP A 186 16.10 6.28 -11.29
CA ASP A 186 15.23 5.94 -12.42
C ASP A 186 15.86 4.84 -13.30
N TYR A 187 17.13 4.96 -13.60
CA TYR A 187 17.86 3.95 -14.39
C TYR A 187 18.06 2.64 -13.64
N ASP A 188 18.43 2.68 -12.37
CA ASP A 188 18.62 1.49 -11.56
C ASP A 188 17.32 0.72 -11.35
N PHE A 189 16.23 1.43 -11.15
CA PHE A 189 14.90 0.83 -11.10
C PHE A 189 14.50 0.20 -12.44
N PHE A 190 14.72 0.91 -13.55
CA PHE A 190 14.41 0.42 -14.90
C PHE A 190 15.24 -0.83 -15.25
N LEU A 191 16.52 -0.86 -14.87
CA LEU A 191 17.42 -1.99 -15.09
C LEU A 191 17.26 -3.13 -14.07
N GLY A 192 16.34 -3.00 -13.12
CA GLY A 192 16.09 -4.02 -12.10
C GLY A 192 17.21 -4.19 -11.06
N LYS A 193 18.10 -3.20 -10.92
CA LYS A 193 19.24 -3.28 -9.99
C LYS A 193 18.87 -3.02 -8.53
N ASN A 194 17.72 -2.44 -8.27
CA ASN A 194 17.27 -2.00 -6.94
C ASN A 194 16.33 -3.05 -6.29
N ASN A 195 16.90 -4.20 -5.93
CA ASN A 195 16.17 -5.40 -5.47
C ASN A 195 16.11 -5.55 -3.94
N SER A 196 16.05 -4.48 -3.14
CA SER A 196 15.73 -4.64 -1.74
C SER A 196 14.25 -5.05 -1.61
N ASN A 197 14.02 -6.35 -1.56
CA ASN A 197 12.66 -6.87 -1.44
C ASN A 197 12.28 -6.99 0.04
N THR A 198 11.60 -5.98 0.55
CA THR A 198 11.00 -5.98 1.89
C THR A 198 9.56 -6.52 1.87
N LYS A 199 9.14 -7.18 0.77
CA LYS A 199 7.76 -7.61 0.54
C LYS A 199 6.73 -6.47 0.71
N GLY A 200 7.11 -5.25 0.28
CA GLY A 200 6.28 -4.04 0.33
C GLY A 200 6.30 -3.29 1.65
N PHE A 201 7.06 -3.74 2.65
CA PHE A 201 7.25 -3.00 3.89
C PHE A 201 8.16 -1.79 3.68
N SER A 202 7.71 -0.61 4.09
CA SER A 202 8.46 0.64 4.06
C SER A 202 9.14 0.89 5.40
N VAL A 203 10.48 0.86 5.41
CA VAL A 203 11.27 1.05 6.63
C VAL A 203 11.44 2.54 6.90
N LEU A 204 10.65 3.11 7.81
CA LEU A 204 10.79 4.48 8.26
C LEU A 204 11.65 4.53 9.52
N SER A 205 12.60 5.46 9.54
CA SER A 205 13.59 5.58 10.60
C SER A 205 13.52 6.87 11.42
N THR A 206 12.60 7.76 11.11
CA THR A 206 12.39 8.99 11.90
C THR A 206 11.68 8.66 13.21
N GLN A 207 12.04 9.32 14.30
CA GLN A 207 11.26 9.33 15.53
C GLN A 207 10.54 10.68 15.67
N PHE A 208 9.26 10.62 16.01
CA PHE A 208 8.41 11.80 16.10
C PHE A 208 8.97 12.88 17.06
N LYS A 209 9.50 12.45 18.21
CA LYS A 209 10.14 13.36 19.19
C LYS A 209 11.33 14.13 18.64
N ASN A 210 12.04 13.58 17.66
CA ASN A 210 13.29 14.12 17.14
C ASN A 210 13.13 14.96 15.87
N SER A 211 11.91 15.17 15.42
CA SER A 211 11.64 15.98 14.23
C SER A 211 11.90 17.46 14.52
N THR A 212 12.59 18.16 13.61
CA THR A 212 13.08 19.55 13.73
C THR A 212 12.00 20.62 13.94
N SER A 213 10.74 20.33 13.63
CA SER A 213 9.61 21.25 13.86
C SER A 213 8.88 20.95 15.17
N PHE A 214 9.60 20.90 16.29
CA PHE A 214 8.99 20.64 17.61
C PHE A 214 8.30 21.90 18.13
N ASP A 215 7.00 21.96 17.99
CA ASP A 215 6.13 22.97 18.59
C ASP A 215 5.21 22.36 19.66
N ALA A 216 4.46 23.19 20.37
CA ALA A 216 3.54 22.75 21.43
C ALA A 216 2.47 21.77 20.92
N GLU A 217 2.00 21.93 19.67
CA GLU A 217 1.04 21.01 19.06
C GLU A 217 1.67 19.63 18.87
N LYS A 218 2.92 19.57 18.42
CA LYS A 218 3.64 18.33 18.22
C LYS A 218 3.96 17.65 19.56
N GLU A 219 4.32 18.41 20.59
CA GLU A 219 4.50 17.86 21.93
C GLU A 219 3.20 17.23 22.46
N ALA A 220 2.05 17.88 22.25
CA ALA A 220 0.75 17.33 22.60
C ALA A 220 0.42 16.05 21.80
N LYS A 221 0.71 16.02 20.50
CA LYS A 221 0.53 14.83 19.66
C LYS A 221 1.50 13.70 20.03
N GLY A 222 2.73 14.01 20.46
CA GLY A 222 3.67 13.02 20.97
C GLY A 222 3.22 12.32 22.26
N LYS A 223 2.30 12.91 23.00
CA LYS A 223 1.63 12.33 24.17
C LYS A 223 0.34 11.60 23.83
N TYR A 224 0.00 11.45 22.54
CA TYR A 224 -1.18 10.73 22.13
C TYR A 224 -1.10 9.26 22.55
N ASP A 225 -2.07 8.81 23.34
CA ASP A 225 -2.19 7.46 23.89
C ASP A 225 -3.49 6.77 23.48
N GLY A 226 -4.11 7.27 22.41
CA GLY A 226 -5.38 6.78 21.89
C GLY A 226 -6.61 7.44 22.51
N PHE A 227 -7.77 6.86 22.23
CA PHE A 227 -9.05 7.33 22.75
C PHE A 227 -9.92 6.17 23.25
N GLU A 228 -10.93 6.54 24.06
CA GLU A 228 -12.01 5.66 24.46
C GLU A 228 -13.29 6.07 23.70
N VAL A 229 -14.10 5.11 23.27
CA VAL A 229 -15.38 5.40 22.64
C VAL A 229 -16.36 5.86 23.70
N LYS A 230 -16.87 7.11 23.59
CA LYS A 230 -17.75 7.76 24.56
C LYS A 230 -19.05 8.28 23.95
N SER A 231 -19.08 8.44 22.64
CA SER A 231 -20.25 8.89 21.89
C SER A 231 -20.67 7.89 20.82
N ASN A 232 -21.83 8.13 20.20
CA ASN A 232 -22.31 7.40 19.03
C ASN A 232 -22.26 8.28 17.77
N ASP A 233 -21.62 9.45 17.83
CA ASP A 233 -21.48 10.33 16.69
C ASP A 233 -20.67 9.65 15.60
N LYS A 234 -20.99 9.92 14.34
CA LYS A 234 -20.38 9.28 13.20
C LYS A 234 -19.97 10.31 12.17
N GLU A 235 -18.77 10.16 11.64
CA GLU A 235 -18.34 10.87 10.45
C GLU A 235 -19.25 10.52 9.28
N THR A 236 -19.51 11.50 8.42
CA THR A 236 -20.16 11.27 7.14
C THR A 236 -19.08 11.16 6.07
N PRO A 237 -18.76 9.97 5.57
CA PRO A 237 -17.74 9.81 4.57
C PRO A 237 -18.21 10.37 3.24
N ASN A 238 -17.26 10.60 2.32
CA ASN A 238 -17.62 10.83 0.93
C ASN A 238 -18.29 9.57 0.37
N PRO A 239 -19.50 9.68 -0.22
CA PRO A 239 -20.27 8.51 -0.70
C PRO A 239 -19.50 7.62 -1.68
N ILE A 240 -18.62 8.20 -2.51
CA ILE A 240 -17.84 7.42 -3.47
C ILE A 240 -16.76 6.54 -2.80
N ASN A 241 -16.19 6.99 -1.67
CA ASN A 241 -15.25 6.18 -0.89
C ASN A 241 -15.97 4.98 -0.25
N GLU A 242 -17.16 5.21 0.31
CA GLU A 242 -18.03 4.15 0.83
C GLU A 242 -18.42 3.15 -0.28
N GLU A 243 -18.81 3.65 -1.46
CA GLU A 243 -19.16 2.81 -2.62
C GLU A 243 -18.04 1.84 -2.98
N TYR A 244 -16.78 2.31 -3.05
CA TYR A 244 -15.65 1.44 -3.38
C TYR A 244 -15.27 0.49 -2.24
N ALA A 245 -15.47 0.87 -0.99
CA ALA A 245 -15.36 -0.05 0.14
C ALA A 245 -16.40 -1.17 0.04
N LEU A 246 -17.65 -0.84 -0.26
CA LEU A 246 -18.73 -1.83 -0.45
C LEU A 246 -18.49 -2.72 -1.69
N LYS A 247 -17.94 -2.18 -2.80
CA LYS A 247 -17.52 -2.97 -3.96
C LYS A 247 -16.44 -3.98 -3.59
N LEU A 248 -15.45 -3.58 -2.78
CA LEU A 248 -14.39 -4.47 -2.29
C LEU A 248 -14.97 -5.57 -1.40
N ILE A 249 -15.82 -5.22 -0.44
CA ILE A 249 -16.48 -6.18 0.46
C ILE A 249 -17.28 -7.22 -0.36
N LYS A 250 -18.05 -6.76 -1.33
CA LYS A 250 -18.82 -7.63 -2.21
C LYS A 250 -17.94 -8.58 -3.00
N GLU A 251 -16.86 -8.08 -3.61
CA GLU A 251 -15.90 -8.89 -4.36
C GLU A 251 -15.23 -9.93 -3.47
N ALA A 252 -14.74 -9.54 -2.29
CA ALA A 252 -14.12 -10.45 -1.33
C ALA A 252 -15.08 -11.61 -0.95
N LYS A 253 -16.33 -11.28 -0.66
CA LYS A 253 -17.37 -12.27 -0.35
C LYS A 253 -17.61 -13.23 -1.51
N GLN A 254 -17.63 -12.74 -2.76
CA GLN A 254 -17.82 -13.57 -3.95
C GLN A 254 -16.65 -14.51 -4.19
N GLN A 255 -15.44 -14.10 -3.86
CA GLN A 255 -14.19 -14.86 -4.03
C GLN A 255 -13.86 -15.75 -2.82
N GLY A 256 -14.65 -15.67 -1.73
CA GLY A 256 -14.40 -16.44 -0.52
C GLY A 256 -13.17 -15.96 0.28
N VAL A 257 -12.78 -14.69 0.11
CA VAL A 257 -11.68 -14.06 0.84
C VAL A 257 -12.23 -13.42 2.11
N GLU A 258 -11.67 -13.76 3.26
CA GLU A 258 -11.99 -13.10 4.53
C GLU A 258 -11.39 -11.69 4.56
N LEU A 259 -12.05 -10.78 5.27
CA LEU A 259 -11.58 -9.40 5.45
C LEU A 259 -11.29 -9.12 6.92
N LEU A 260 -10.24 -8.34 7.15
CA LEU A 260 -9.95 -7.66 8.41
C LEU A 260 -9.77 -6.17 8.12
N PHE A 261 -10.56 -5.32 8.74
CA PHE A 261 -10.30 -3.89 8.73
C PHE A 261 -9.33 -3.54 9.85
N VAL A 262 -8.30 -2.78 9.53
CA VAL A 262 -7.30 -2.31 10.49
C VAL A 262 -7.19 -0.79 10.37
N ARG A 263 -7.06 -0.14 11.52
CA ARG A 263 -6.70 1.27 11.60
C ARG A 263 -5.46 1.41 12.48
N THR A 264 -4.35 1.83 11.88
CA THR A 264 -3.07 2.02 12.59
C THR A 264 -3.07 3.30 13.42
N PRO A 265 -2.17 3.46 14.40
CA PRO A 265 -2.09 4.68 15.22
C PRO A 265 -1.94 5.95 14.37
N ASP A 266 -2.76 6.95 14.65
CA ASP A 266 -2.86 8.19 13.87
C ASP A 266 -3.51 9.30 14.70
N THR A 267 -2.81 10.39 14.96
CA THR A 267 -3.32 11.52 15.76
C THR A 267 -4.45 12.30 15.08
N THR A 268 -4.72 12.03 13.81
CA THR A 268 -5.82 12.65 13.04
C THR A 268 -7.05 11.76 12.93
N TRP A 269 -7.04 10.61 13.61
CA TRP A 269 -8.15 9.68 13.65
C TRP A 269 -8.97 9.88 14.93
N HIS A 270 -10.29 10.01 14.79
CA HIS A 270 -11.19 10.38 15.87
C HIS A 270 -12.31 9.35 16.06
N GLU A 271 -13.01 9.48 17.18
CA GLU A 271 -14.06 8.58 17.63
C GLU A 271 -15.22 8.45 16.62
N ASP A 272 -15.63 9.54 15.99
CA ASP A 272 -16.69 9.57 14.99
C ASP A 272 -16.36 8.77 13.72
N GLN A 273 -15.10 8.81 13.30
CA GLN A 273 -14.58 7.99 12.20
C GLN A 273 -14.54 6.51 12.60
N HIS A 274 -14.08 6.22 13.83
CA HIS A 274 -14.11 4.88 14.38
C HIS A 274 -15.53 4.31 14.36
N ASN A 275 -16.51 5.06 14.88
CA ASN A 275 -17.90 4.63 14.98
C ASN A 275 -18.52 4.34 13.60
N TYR A 276 -18.16 5.15 12.58
CA TYR A 276 -18.59 4.90 11.20
C TYR A 276 -18.02 3.57 10.66
N ILE A 277 -16.71 3.37 10.81
CA ILE A 277 -16.06 2.14 10.31
C ILE A 277 -16.50 0.91 11.09
N GLN A 278 -16.72 1.03 12.41
CA GLN A 278 -17.25 -0.06 13.23
C GLN A 278 -18.64 -0.48 12.73
N GLU A 279 -19.54 0.49 12.46
CA GLU A 279 -20.85 0.20 11.90
C GLU A 279 -20.76 -0.47 10.51
N LEU A 280 -19.88 0.02 9.63
CA LEU A 280 -19.64 -0.59 8.32
C LEU A 280 -19.17 -2.04 8.45
N ALA A 281 -18.25 -2.30 9.38
CA ALA A 281 -17.73 -3.63 9.68
C ALA A 281 -18.82 -4.56 10.22
N ASP A 282 -19.61 -4.10 11.21
CA ASP A 282 -20.68 -4.87 11.83
C ASP A 282 -21.77 -5.24 10.82
N LYS A 283 -22.22 -4.30 10.00
CA LYS A 283 -23.21 -4.53 8.93
C LYS A 283 -22.78 -5.60 7.93
N ASN A 284 -21.47 -5.77 7.74
CA ASN A 284 -20.91 -6.70 6.77
C ASN A 284 -20.28 -7.96 7.40
N ASN A 285 -20.38 -8.11 8.73
CA ASN A 285 -19.77 -9.19 9.51
C ASN A 285 -18.23 -9.28 9.30
N ILE A 286 -17.57 -8.13 9.32
CA ILE A 286 -16.12 -8.00 9.21
C ILE A 286 -15.55 -7.61 10.57
N LYS A 287 -14.42 -8.18 10.96
CA LYS A 287 -13.71 -7.74 12.16
C LYS A 287 -13.02 -6.40 11.90
N PHE A 288 -13.12 -5.49 12.85
CA PHE A 288 -12.40 -4.22 12.82
C PHE A 288 -11.44 -4.13 14.02
N LEU A 289 -10.17 -3.89 13.73
CA LEU A 289 -9.12 -3.72 14.72
C LEU A 289 -8.59 -2.29 14.66
N ASP A 290 -9.12 -1.42 15.51
CA ASP A 290 -8.65 -0.04 15.63
C ASP A 290 -7.54 0.05 16.69
N LEU A 291 -6.33 0.32 16.23
CA LEU A 291 -5.14 0.45 17.09
C LEU A 291 -5.05 1.82 17.77
N ASN A 292 -5.99 2.74 17.48
CA ASN A 292 -6.10 4.02 18.17
C ASN A 292 -6.95 3.94 19.46
N LEU A 293 -7.64 2.82 19.66
CA LEU A 293 -8.30 2.62 20.96
C LEU A 293 -7.26 2.53 22.06
N LYS A 294 -7.45 3.29 23.15
CA LYS A 294 -6.53 3.31 24.28
C LYS A 294 -6.17 1.91 24.78
N SER A 295 -7.16 1.03 24.89
CA SER A 295 -6.96 -0.36 25.32
C SER A 295 -6.02 -1.15 24.40
N ASN A 296 -5.97 -0.86 23.09
CA ASN A 296 -5.07 -1.50 22.14
C ASN A 296 -3.69 -0.87 22.17
N MET A 297 -3.58 0.45 22.29
CA MET A 297 -2.30 1.14 22.47
C MET A 297 -1.59 0.66 23.74
N ASP A 298 -2.31 0.53 24.85
CA ASP A 298 -1.78 0.02 26.11
C ASP A 298 -1.26 -1.44 25.97
N LYS A 299 -2.02 -2.32 25.30
CA LYS A 299 -1.60 -3.71 25.03
C LYS A 299 -0.34 -3.80 24.16
N MET A 300 -0.23 -2.92 23.16
CA MET A 300 0.96 -2.83 22.31
C MET A 300 2.13 -2.15 23.01
N GLN A 301 1.90 -1.48 24.14
CA GLN A 301 2.87 -0.57 24.77
C GLN A 301 3.39 0.45 23.76
N PHE A 302 2.47 1.01 22.98
CA PHE A 302 2.80 1.96 21.93
C PHE A 302 3.03 3.34 22.53
N ASP A 303 4.22 3.90 22.29
CA ASP A 303 4.59 5.27 22.67
C ASP A 303 4.71 6.11 21.40
N TYR A 304 3.77 7.02 21.20
CA TYR A 304 3.68 7.78 19.96
C TYR A 304 4.97 8.58 19.69
N SER A 305 5.62 9.11 20.71
CA SER A 305 6.85 9.91 20.56
C SER A 305 8.04 9.06 20.08
N GLU A 306 8.09 7.78 20.46
CA GLU A 306 9.17 6.86 20.12
C GLU A 306 8.86 6.03 18.86
N ASP A 307 7.61 5.59 18.73
CA ASP A 307 7.17 4.57 17.77
C ASP A 307 6.59 5.17 16.48
N ALA A 308 6.19 6.44 16.48
CA ALA A 308 5.75 7.14 15.29
C ALA A 308 6.91 7.82 14.55
N ALA A 309 6.77 7.93 13.22
CA ALA A 309 7.67 8.71 12.36
C ALA A 309 7.16 10.15 12.19
N ASP A 310 5.85 10.29 12.08
CA ASP A 310 5.13 11.57 11.95
C ASP A 310 3.72 11.43 12.54
N THR A 311 2.80 12.34 12.21
CA THR A 311 1.43 12.35 12.75
C THR A 311 0.55 11.21 12.31
N VAL A 312 0.93 10.44 11.29
CA VAL A 312 0.10 9.37 10.69
C VAL A 312 0.87 8.08 10.42
N HIS A 313 2.20 8.12 10.36
CA HIS A 313 3.03 6.97 10.07
C HIS A 313 3.81 6.50 11.29
N VAL A 314 4.01 5.21 11.37
CA VAL A 314 4.89 4.61 12.39
C VAL A 314 6.28 4.38 11.82
N ASN A 315 7.28 4.41 12.69
CA ASN A 315 8.64 4.05 12.35
C ASN A 315 8.89 2.53 12.56
N ILE A 316 10.11 2.10 12.33
CA ILE A 316 10.51 0.69 12.47
C ILE A 316 10.23 0.10 13.86
N LEU A 317 10.28 0.92 14.94
CA LEU A 317 9.98 0.46 16.30
C LEU A 317 8.48 0.23 16.47
N GLY A 318 7.66 1.18 16.04
CA GLY A 318 6.21 1.07 16.03
C GLY A 318 5.72 -0.06 15.13
N ALA A 319 6.29 -0.19 13.93
CA ALA A 319 5.96 -1.28 13.01
C ALA A 319 6.18 -2.65 13.65
N LYS A 320 7.27 -2.82 14.42
CA LYS A 320 7.56 -4.07 15.15
C LYS A 320 6.47 -4.40 16.17
N LYS A 321 6.01 -3.41 16.94
CA LYS A 321 4.94 -3.61 17.94
C LYS A 321 3.61 -3.93 17.27
N ILE A 322 3.26 -3.18 16.22
CA ILE A 322 2.02 -3.36 15.46
C ILE A 322 2.00 -4.73 14.77
N THR A 323 3.06 -5.08 14.04
CA THR A 323 3.14 -6.38 13.34
C THR A 323 2.98 -7.54 14.31
N LYS A 324 3.62 -7.47 15.49
CA LYS A 324 3.46 -8.48 16.53
C LYS A 324 2.00 -8.58 17.02
N PHE A 325 1.38 -7.45 17.34
CA PHE A 325 0.03 -7.41 17.89
C PHE A 325 -1.02 -7.84 16.84
N VAL A 326 -0.98 -7.27 15.64
CA VAL A 326 -1.89 -7.61 14.55
C VAL A 326 -1.64 -9.06 14.08
N GLY A 327 -0.38 -9.49 14.01
CA GLY A 327 -0.01 -10.86 13.65
C GLY A 327 -0.60 -11.89 14.61
N GLN A 328 -0.52 -11.63 15.91
CA GLN A 328 -1.15 -12.50 16.93
C GLN A 328 -2.68 -12.49 16.77
N TYR A 329 -3.29 -11.31 16.59
CA TYR A 329 -4.73 -11.20 16.36
C TYR A 329 -5.17 -12.00 15.14
N ILE A 330 -4.42 -11.92 14.02
CA ILE A 330 -4.69 -12.69 12.81
C ILE A 330 -4.58 -14.19 13.08
N ALA A 331 -3.52 -14.64 13.74
CA ALA A 331 -3.31 -16.07 14.06
C ALA A 331 -4.41 -16.63 14.94
N ASP A 332 -4.94 -15.84 15.88
CA ASP A 332 -5.99 -16.27 16.80
C ASP A 332 -7.39 -16.30 16.16
N ASN A 333 -7.62 -15.49 15.11
CA ASN A 333 -8.94 -15.28 14.57
C ASN A 333 -9.19 -15.85 13.17
N TYR A 334 -8.12 -16.21 12.43
CA TYR A 334 -8.21 -16.70 11.06
C TYR A 334 -7.44 -18.01 10.89
N LYS A 335 -8.00 -18.92 10.09
CA LYS A 335 -7.38 -20.23 9.85
C LYS A 335 -6.36 -20.15 8.72
N LEU A 336 -5.12 -19.88 9.07
CA LEU A 336 -4.00 -19.73 8.14
C LEU A 336 -2.97 -20.85 8.26
N THR A 337 -2.10 -20.96 7.27
CA THR A 337 -1.04 -21.97 7.19
C THR A 337 0.23 -21.46 7.87
N ASP A 338 0.83 -22.29 8.75
CA ASP A 338 2.18 -22.02 9.27
C ASP A 338 3.22 -22.60 8.29
N TYR A 339 3.74 -21.75 7.41
CA TYR A 339 4.67 -22.12 6.36
C TYR A 339 6.09 -22.46 6.87
N ARG A 340 6.42 -22.17 8.14
CA ARG A 340 7.69 -22.58 8.75
C ARG A 340 7.78 -24.10 8.92
N LYS A 341 6.63 -24.77 9.08
CA LYS A 341 6.52 -26.21 9.32
C LYS A 341 6.59 -27.04 8.05
N THR A 342 6.61 -26.43 6.89
CA THR A 342 6.60 -27.11 5.59
C THR A 342 7.86 -26.77 4.81
N ASP A 343 8.49 -27.77 4.18
CA ASP A 343 9.57 -27.53 3.20
C ASP A 343 8.95 -27.24 1.83
N ASN A 344 8.73 -25.97 1.56
CA ASN A 344 8.09 -25.51 0.33
C ASN A 344 8.81 -24.29 -0.25
N SER A 345 8.39 -23.86 -1.44
CA SER A 345 8.96 -22.71 -2.15
C SER A 345 8.80 -21.39 -1.39
N ILE A 346 7.73 -21.23 -0.62
CA ILE A 346 7.46 -20.03 0.20
C ILE A 346 8.51 -19.89 1.29
N LYS A 347 8.80 -20.97 2.04
CA LYS A 347 9.85 -20.99 3.04
C LYS A 347 11.21 -20.62 2.43
N LYS A 348 11.56 -21.24 1.29
CA LYS A 348 12.81 -20.96 0.56
C LYS A 348 12.90 -19.52 0.11
N ASP A 349 11.79 -18.92 -0.35
CA ASP A 349 11.71 -17.51 -0.74
C ASP A 349 12.03 -16.59 0.44
N PHE A 350 11.39 -16.78 1.61
CA PHE A 350 11.68 -15.98 2.80
C PHE A 350 13.12 -16.15 3.28
N GLU A 351 13.64 -17.38 3.31
CA GLU A 351 15.01 -17.66 3.70
C GLU A 351 16.05 -17.00 2.76
N SER A 352 15.82 -17.04 1.45
CA SER A 352 16.72 -16.46 0.45
C SER A 352 16.81 -14.94 0.52
N GLN A 353 15.73 -14.27 0.95
CA GLN A 353 15.65 -12.82 1.03
C GLN A 353 15.99 -12.26 2.43
N LYS A 354 16.17 -13.13 3.41
CA LYS A 354 16.39 -12.76 4.82
C LYS A 354 17.57 -11.83 5.03
N SER A 355 18.70 -12.06 4.34
CA SER A 355 19.89 -11.23 4.48
C SER A 355 19.68 -9.80 3.98
N ASN A 356 19.00 -9.62 2.84
CA ASN A 356 18.68 -8.33 2.27
C ASN A 356 17.69 -7.56 3.14
N TYR A 357 16.67 -8.26 3.66
CA TYR A 357 15.72 -7.69 4.60
C TYR A 357 16.41 -7.23 5.90
N GLN A 358 17.28 -8.04 6.49
CA GLN A 358 18.04 -7.65 7.69
C GLN A 358 18.97 -6.45 7.45
N ALA A 359 19.56 -6.35 6.27
CA ALA A 359 20.37 -5.19 5.90
C ALA A 359 19.52 -3.92 5.88
N ALA A 360 18.32 -3.94 5.26
CA ALA A 360 17.40 -2.81 5.24
C ALA A 360 16.93 -2.40 6.64
N LEU A 361 16.62 -3.38 7.52
CA LEU A 361 16.28 -3.09 8.91
C LEU A 361 17.42 -2.46 9.70
N ASN A 362 18.65 -2.96 9.50
CA ASN A 362 19.82 -2.44 10.21
C ASN A 362 20.15 -1.01 9.77
N GLU A 363 20.04 -0.72 8.49
CA GLU A 363 20.17 0.64 7.96
C GLU A 363 19.09 1.57 8.56
N GLY A 364 17.83 1.11 8.60
CA GLY A 364 16.75 1.85 9.24
C GLY A 364 17.02 2.14 10.72
N LYS A 365 17.52 1.17 11.49
CA LYS A 365 17.86 1.35 12.91
C LYS A 365 19.03 2.31 13.12
N LEU A 366 20.06 2.24 12.30
CA LEU A 366 21.20 3.16 12.36
C LEU A 366 20.76 4.61 12.16
N ASN A 367 19.85 4.82 11.21
CA ASN A 367 19.34 6.16 10.93
C ASN A 367 18.41 6.70 12.04
N LEU A 368 17.70 5.85 12.78
CA LEU A 368 16.98 6.27 14.00
C LEU A 368 17.92 6.86 15.05
N ILE A 369 19.16 6.40 15.09
CA ILE A 369 20.16 6.79 16.09
C ILE A 369 20.96 8.01 15.63
N THR A 370 21.22 8.16 14.34
CA THR A 370 22.25 9.08 13.82
C THR A 370 21.74 10.28 13.03
N ASN A 371 20.56 10.25 12.45
CA ASN A 371 20.07 11.31 11.53
C ASN A 371 18.77 11.94 12.05
N PHE A 372 18.90 13.11 12.60
CA PHE A 372 17.77 13.89 13.13
C PHE A 372 17.48 15.16 12.33
N ASP A 373 18.29 15.51 11.32
CA ASP A 373 18.32 16.83 10.69
C ASP A 373 17.92 16.87 9.20
N GLU A 374 17.47 15.78 8.59
CA GLU A 374 17.14 15.76 7.16
C GLU A 374 15.68 15.30 6.91
N TYR A 375 14.73 16.19 7.21
CA TYR A 375 13.38 16.13 6.62
C TYR A 375 12.80 17.53 6.51
#